data_decafdd0b90b69614a3bd39959199c67
#
_entry.id   decafdd0b90b69614a3bd39959199c67
#
_cell.length_a   1.000
_cell.length_b   1.000
_cell.length_c   1.000
_cell.angle_alpha   90.00
_cell.angle_beta   90.00
_cell.angle_gamma   90.00
#
_symmetry.space_group_name_H-M   'P 1'
#
loop_
_entity.id
_entity.type
_entity.pdbx_description
1 polymer ?
#
loop_
_entity_poly.entity_id
_entity_poly.type
_entity_poly.pdbx_seq_one_letter_code
_entity_poly.pdbx_strand_id
1 'polypeptide(L)' 'LFATPLMATLPEPVQQSLAASIPFPARLGKPAEFAQLACHIVNNDHLNGEVIRLDGALRMAPR' A
#
# COMPACT_ATOMS: atom_id res chain seq x y z
N LEU A 1 -1.18 2.54 -2.03
CA LEU A 1 -0.18 3.28 -2.82
C LEU A 1 1.22 2.93 -2.35
N PHE A 2 2.06 2.52 -3.27
CA PHE A 2 3.41 2.06 -2.96
C PHE A 2 4.44 2.88 -3.74
N ALA A 3 5.59 3.09 -3.11
CA ALA A 3 6.69 3.85 -3.70
C ALA A 3 7.43 2.97 -4.71
N THR A 4 6.94 2.93 -5.94
CA THR A 4 7.51 2.15 -7.05
C THR A 4 8.04 3.09 -8.12
N PRO A 5 8.82 2.58 -9.11
CA PRO A 5 9.26 3.43 -10.21
C PRO A 5 8.11 4.13 -10.95
N LEU A 6 6.96 3.48 -11.08
CA LEU A 6 5.80 4.10 -11.71
C LEU A 6 5.33 5.32 -10.91
N MET A 7 5.26 5.19 -9.57
CA MET A 7 4.88 6.30 -8.71
C MET A 7 5.90 7.43 -8.79
N ALA A 8 7.18 7.11 -8.96
CA ALA A 8 8.24 8.10 -9.03
C ALA A 8 8.15 8.97 -10.30
N THR A 9 7.35 8.59 -11.31
CA THR A 9 7.14 9.41 -12.49
C THR A 9 6.22 10.61 -12.24
N LEU A 10 5.51 10.62 -11.11
CA LEU A 10 4.62 11.72 -10.76
C LEU A 10 5.42 12.88 -10.16
N PRO A 11 4.93 14.13 -10.32
CA PRO A 11 5.57 15.28 -9.66
C PRO A 11 5.59 15.08 -8.14
N GLU A 12 6.63 15.61 -7.50
CA GLU A 12 6.82 15.47 -6.06
C GLU A 12 5.60 15.95 -5.24
N PRO A 13 5.01 17.13 -5.54
CA PRO A 13 3.82 17.55 -4.77
C PRO A 13 2.66 16.57 -4.87
N VAL A 14 2.50 15.90 -6.02
CA VAL A 14 1.44 14.91 -6.20
C VAL A 14 1.73 13.69 -5.34
N GLN A 15 2.98 13.22 -5.32
CA GLN A 15 3.37 12.10 -4.47
C GLN A 15 3.14 12.41 -2.99
N GLN A 16 3.50 13.60 -2.54
CA GLN A 16 3.29 14.02 -1.17
C GLN A 16 1.80 14.10 -0.81
N SER A 17 1.00 14.60 -1.72
CA SER A 17 -0.45 14.70 -1.51
C SER A 17 -1.07 13.31 -1.37
N LEU A 18 -0.68 12.37 -2.22
CA LEU A 18 -1.18 11.01 -2.16
C LEU A 18 -0.75 10.32 -0.86
N ALA A 19 0.50 10.51 -0.45
CA ALA A 19 1.00 9.93 0.78
C ALA A 19 0.24 10.47 2.00
N ALA A 20 -0.06 11.76 2.01
CA ALA A 20 -0.78 12.40 3.10
C ALA A 20 -2.23 11.91 3.21
N SER A 21 -2.81 11.37 2.13
CA SER A 21 -4.18 10.87 2.14
C SER A 21 -4.30 9.50 2.79
N ILE A 22 -3.18 8.83 3.08
CA ILE A 22 -3.18 7.50 3.69
C ILE A 22 -3.31 7.66 5.21
N PRO A 23 -4.36 7.06 5.83
CA PRO A 23 -4.61 7.28 7.27
C PRO A 23 -3.47 6.84 8.17
N PHE A 24 -2.92 5.63 7.95
CA PHE A 24 -1.84 5.17 8.82
C PHE A 24 -1.10 3.97 8.19
N PRO A 25 0.23 4.02 8.14
CA PRO A 25 1.06 5.21 8.37
C PRO A 25 0.87 6.22 7.24
N ALA A 26 1.01 7.52 7.53
CA ALA A 26 0.75 8.58 6.54
C ALA A 26 1.93 8.70 5.57
N ARG A 27 2.15 7.69 4.79
CA ARG A 27 3.22 7.60 3.80
C ARG A 27 2.88 6.56 2.75
N LEU A 28 3.57 6.59 1.63
CA LEU A 28 3.47 5.52 0.64
C LEU A 28 4.00 4.21 1.23
N GLY A 29 3.39 3.10 0.84
CA GLY A 29 3.89 1.79 1.22
C GLY A 29 5.23 1.51 0.56
N LYS A 30 6.07 0.72 1.22
CA LYS A 30 7.34 0.29 0.65
C LYS A 30 7.12 -1.04 -0.09
N PRO A 31 7.75 -1.23 -1.26
CA PRO A 31 7.62 -2.51 -1.96
C PRO A 31 7.99 -3.71 -1.08
N ALA A 32 8.94 -3.55 -0.16
CA ALA A 32 9.31 -4.61 0.77
C ALA A 32 8.15 -5.00 1.69
N GLU A 33 7.25 -4.07 1.99
CA GLU A 33 6.09 -4.37 2.83
C GLU A 33 5.10 -5.28 2.12
N PHE A 34 4.92 -5.07 0.81
CA PHE A 34 4.11 -5.97 0.00
C PHE A 34 4.72 -7.37 -0.04
N ALA A 35 6.03 -7.44 -0.27
CA ALA A 35 6.74 -8.71 -0.32
C ALA A 35 6.68 -9.45 1.02
N GLN A 36 6.76 -8.71 2.12
CA GLN A 36 6.67 -9.28 3.47
C GLN A 36 5.30 -9.94 3.68
N LEU A 37 4.22 -9.28 3.29
CA LEU A 37 2.89 -9.85 3.40
C LEU A 37 2.74 -11.06 2.50
N ALA A 38 3.24 -11.00 1.27
CA ALA A 38 3.16 -12.11 0.34
C ALA A 38 3.85 -13.36 0.90
N CYS A 39 5.03 -13.18 1.50
CA CYS A 39 5.74 -14.28 2.14
C CYS A 39 4.96 -14.83 3.33
N HIS A 40 4.34 -13.96 4.11
CA HIS A 40 3.54 -14.38 5.25
C HIS A 40 2.34 -15.22 4.80
N ILE A 41 1.68 -14.81 3.73
CA ILE A 41 0.53 -15.55 3.19
C ILE A 41 0.95 -16.96 2.77
N VAL A 42 2.09 -17.08 2.11
CA VAL A 42 2.60 -18.39 1.68
C VAL A 42 2.94 -19.28 2.88
N ASN A 43 3.44 -18.69 3.96
CA ASN A 43 3.90 -19.44 5.14
C ASN A 43 2.83 -19.70 6.18
N ASN A 44 1.65 -19.12 6.03
CA ASN A 44 0.58 -19.28 7.02
C ASN A 44 -0.50 -20.19 6.45
N ASP A 45 -0.49 -21.44 6.90
CA ASP A 45 -1.37 -22.48 6.36
C ASP A 45 -2.85 -22.23 6.64
N HIS A 46 -3.16 -21.38 7.60
CA HIS A 46 -4.55 -21.12 7.99
C HIS A 46 -5.19 -19.97 7.20
N LEU A 47 -4.38 -19.24 6.41
CA LEU A 47 -4.89 -18.21 5.51
C LEU A 47 -5.32 -18.85 4.21
N ASN A 48 -6.63 -18.86 3.95
CA ASN A 48 -7.16 -19.53 2.79
C ASN A 48 -8.48 -18.86 2.37
N GLY A 49 -8.63 -18.60 1.08
CA GLY A 49 -9.85 -18.02 0.55
C GLY A 49 -10.06 -16.55 0.94
N GLU A 50 -8.98 -15.84 1.31
CA GLU A 50 -9.07 -14.46 1.78
C GLU A 50 -8.57 -13.45 0.76
N VAL A 51 -9.08 -12.24 0.90
CA VAL A 51 -8.56 -11.07 0.20
C VAL A 51 -8.11 -10.09 1.27
N ILE A 52 -6.84 -9.69 1.22
CA ILE A 52 -6.24 -8.85 2.25
C ILE A 52 -5.85 -7.51 1.62
N ARG A 53 -6.32 -6.42 2.21
CA ARG A 53 -5.96 -5.07 1.78
C ARG A 53 -4.67 -4.66 2.47
N LEU A 54 -3.76 -4.06 1.70
CA LEU A 54 -2.50 -3.54 2.21
C LEU A 54 -2.36 -2.10 1.69
N ASP A 55 -3.07 -1.17 2.33
CA ASP A 55 -3.23 0.18 1.81
C ASP A 55 -3.21 1.27 2.88
N GLY A 56 -2.77 0.96 4.11
CA GLY A 56 -2.75 1.95 5.18
C GLY A 56 -4.13 2.49 5.52
N ALA A 57 -5.16 1.69 5.28
CA ALA A 57 -6.57 2.04 5.51
C ALA A 57 -7.09 3.13 4.57
N LEU A 58 -6.42 3.33 3.44
CA LEU A 58 -6.89 4.28 2.44
C LEU A 58 -8.24 3.84 1.86
N ARG A 59 -9.13 4.79 1.67
CA ARG A 59 -10.40 4.58 0.99
C ARG A 59 -10.59 5.68 -0.05
N MET A 60 -11.18 5.33 -1.18
CA MET A 60 -11.45 6.32 -2.22
C MET A 60 -12.49 7.31 -1.72
N ALA A 61 -12.29 8.57 -2.07
CA ALA A 61 -13.24 9.60 -1.71
C ALA A 61 -14.58 9.32 -2.40
N PRO A 62 -15.70 9.52 -1.70
CA PRO A 62 -17.01 9.40 -2.34
C PRO A 62 -17.21 10.53 -3.37
N ARG A 63 -17.81 10.19 -4.49
CA ARG A 63 -18.01 11.15 -5.57
C ARG A 63 -19.36 10.99 -6.17
#